data_4e3d77321206b9eb882f1e900a24dde2
#
_entry.id   4e3d77321206b9eb882f1e900a24dde2
#
_cell.length_a   1.000
_cell.length_b   1.000
_cell.length_c   1.000
_cell.angle_alpha   90.00
_cell.angle_beta   90.00
_cell.angle_gamma   90.00
#
_symmetry.space_group_name_H-M   'P 1'
#
loop_
_entity.id
_entity.type
_entity.pdbx_description
1 polymer ?
#
loop_
_entity_poly.entity_id
_entity_poly.type
_entity_poly.pdbx_seq_one_letter_code
_entity_poly.pdbx_strand_id
1 'polypeptide(L)'
;WRDGAGEAGQLSAPSILDDRVCGGDHTGLLSVYSLSKQSSLAGYRASFVAGDPAIVKQLVDVRKHAGMIVPWPVQRVLKTAVEDDAHVAAQKAIYARRRAALKPALEAAGWRIDDSEAGLYLWATQGRPCRESIDALAELGILAAPGDFYGVAGEQHVRIALTATDERIDAAVRRLTAG
;
A
#
# COMPACT_ATOMS: atom_id res chain seq x y z
N TRP A 1 2.79 0.79 7.62
CA TRP A 1 3.56 -0.41 7.87
C TRP A 1 4.53 -0.13 9.00
N ARG A 2 4.22 -0.59 10.20
CA ARG A 2 5.15 -0.52 11.32
C ARG A 2 6.22 -1.59 11.11
N ASP A 3 7.47 -1.21 11.32
CA ASP A 3 8.54 -2.16 11.49
C ASP A 3 8.71 -2.45 12.95
N GLY A 4 8.19 -3.62 13.35
CA GLY A 4 8.88 -4.36 14.36
C GLY A 4 10.22 -4.78 13.76
N ALA A 5 11.29 -4.82 14.55
CA ALA A 5 12.60 -5.32 14.17
C ALA A 5 12.44 -6.66 13.41
N GLY A 6 12.31 -6.58 12.10
CA GLY A 6 12.20 -7.71 11.19
C GLY A 6 13.58 -7.95 10.62
N GLU A 7 13.85 -9.21 10.40
CA GLU A 7 15.08 -9.80 9.92
C GLU A 7 15.87 -8.91 8.96
N ALA A 8 17.19 -8.91 9.14
CA ALA A 8 18.15 -8.15 8.36
C ALA A 8 17.88 -8.25 6.85
N GLY A 9 17.51 -7.13 6.23
CA GLY A 9 17.35 -7.01 4.78
C GLY A 9 16.04 -6.44 4.25
N GLN A 10 14.98 -6.29 5.03
CA GLN A 10 13.76 -5.61 4.57
C GLN A 10 13.82 -4.12 4.91
N LEU A 11 13.95 -3.29 3.89
CA LEU A 11 13.79 -1.84 4.00
C LEU A 11 12.39 -1.51 4.51
N SER A 12 12.33 -0.83 5.64
CA SER A 12 11.11 -0.33 6.22
C SER A 12 10.89 1.10 5.75
N ALA A 13 9.68 1.42 5.32
CA ALA A 13 9.34 2.81 5.02
C ALA A 13 9.26 3.60 6.34
N PRO A 14 10.17 4.55 6.59
CA PRO A 14 10.18 5.31 7.83
C PRO A 14 8.94 6.22 7.91
N SER A 15 8.41 6.40 9.12
CA SER A 15 7.42 7.43 9.38
C SER A 15 8.09 8.82 9.39
N ILE A 16 7.38 9.85 8.94
CA ILE A 16 7.82 11.25 9.14
C ILE A 16 7.97 11.60 10.62
N LEU A 17 7.33 10.85 11.52
CA LEU A 17 7.40 11.02 12.97
C LEU A 17 8.46 10.14 13.63
N ASP A 18 9.26 9.41 12.85
CA ASP A 18 10.41 8.67 13.36
C ASP A 18 11.53 9.63 13.71
N ASP A 19 12.09 9.55 14.93
CA ASP A 19 13.15 10.44 15.40
C ASP A 19 14.37 10.46 14.47
N ARG A 20 14.64 9.36 13.77
CA ARG A 20 15.69 9.28 12.74
C ARG A 20 15.41 10.15 11.51
N VAL A 21 14.13 10.51 11.29
CA VAL A 21 13.70 11.35 10.17
C VAL A 21 13.52 12.80 10.59
N CYS A 22 12.85 13.03 11.72
CA CYS A 22 12.50 14.38 12.18
C CYS A 22 13.45 14.94 13.27
N GLY A 23 14.46 14.17 13.71
CA GLY A 23 15.38 14.61 14.77
C GLY A 23 14.72 14.79 16.14
N GLY A 24 13.55 14.17 16.36
CA GLY A 24 12.75 14.30 17.58
C GLY A 24 11.87 15.57 17.63
N ASP A 25 11.95 16.45 16.64
CA ASP A 25 11.06 17.62 16.55
C ASP A 25 9.86 17.33 15.65
N HIS A 26 8.68 17.23 16.27
CA HIS A 26 7.41 16.99 15.57
C HIS A 26 6.68 18.29 15.21
N THR A 27 7.27 19.45 15.41
CA THR A 27 6.64 20.76 15.12
C THR A 27 6.28 20.87 13.65
N GLY A 28 5.02 21.12 13.35
CA GLY A 28 4.48 21.22 11.98
C GLY A 28 4.30 19.90 11.25
N LEU A 29 4.61 18.74 11.87
CA LEU A 29 4.51 17.43 11.24
C LEU A 29 3.20 16.75 11.59
N LEU A 30 2.53 16.20 10.56
CA LEU A 30 1.35 15.33 10.71
C LEU A 30 1.49 14.07 9.86
N SER A 31 1.20 12.93 10.47
CA SER A 31 1.03 11.66 9.79
C SER A 31 -0.45 11.28 9.79
N VAL A 32 -1.01 11.03 8.62
CA VAL A 32 -2.37 10.50 8.45
C VAL A 32 -2.28 9.02 8.13
N TYR A 33 -2.86 8.18 8.98
CA TYR A 33 -2.74 6.74 8.84
C TYR A 33 -4.11 6.06 8.77
N SER A 34 -4.28 5.18 7.77
CA SER A 34 -5.51 4.42 7.57
C SER A 34 -5.27 2.93 7.70
N LEU A 35 -6.14 2.25 8.44
CA LEU A 35 -6.14 0.79 8.56
C LEU A 35 -6.87 0.09 7.40
N SER A 36 -7.38 0.83 6.44
CA SER A 36 -8.12 0.29 5.29
C SER A 36 -7.33 -0.78 4.53
N LYS A 37 -6.02 -0.61 4.39
CA LYS A 37 -5.15 -1.52 3.65
C LYS A 37 -4.32 -2.43 4.56
N GLN A 38 -3.83 -1.91 5.69
CA GLN A 38 -3.06 -2.70 6.64
C GLN A 38 -3.89 -3.83 7.25
N SER A 39 -5.14 -3.55 7.64
CA SER A 39 -5.98 -4.43 8.44
C SER A 39 -7.31 -4.79 7.76
N SER A 40 -7.41 -4.57 6.43
CA SER A 40 -8.63 -4.82 5.64
C SER A 40 -9.89 -4.11 6.17
N LEU A 41 -9.73 -2.97 6.84
CA LEU A 41 -10.81 -2.20 7.49
C LEU A 41 -11.38 -1.08 6.61
N ALA A 42 -11.31 -1.21 5.28
CA ALA A 42 -11.78 -0.18 4.35
C ALA A 42 -13.27 0.17 4.55
N GLY A 43 -14.11 -0.81 4.89
CA GLY A 43 -15.54 -0.62 5.14
C GLY A 43 -15.86 0.26 6.35
N TYR A 44 -14.97 0.36 7.31
CA TYR A 44 -15.15 1.18 8.51
C TYR A 44 -14.97 2.70 8.28
N ARG A 45 -14.43 3.10 7.13
CA ARG A 45 -14.23 4.50 6.73
C ARG A 45 -13.54 5.36 7.79
N ALA A 46 -12.49 4.83 8.41
CA ALA A 46 -11.79 5.49 9.50
C ALA A 46 -10.27 5.49 9.32
N SER A 47 -9.66 6.55 9.82
CA SER A 47 -8.22 6.76 9.90
C SER A 47 -7.91 7.56 11.16
N PHE A 48 -6.64 7.68 11.52
CA PHE A 48 -6.21 8.55 12.59
C PHE A 48 -5.10 9.51 12.11
N VAL A 49 -4.91 10.57 12.88
CA VAL A 49 -3.84 11.55 12.67
C VAL A 49 -2.97 11.58 13.92
N ALA A 50 -1.67 11.59 13.72
CA ALA A 50 -0.66 11.74 14.77
C ALA A 50 0.36 12.80 14.37
N GLY A 51 1.02 13.43 15.33
CA GLY A 51 2.07 14.42 15.06
C GLY A 51 2.03 15.59 16.03
N ASP A 52 2.30 16.80 15.54
CA ASP A 52 2.34 18.04 16.32
C ASP A 52 1.10 18.19 17.23
N PRO A 53 1.27 18.19 18.57
CA PRO A 53 0.15 18.26 19.51
C PRO A 53 -0.70 19.51 19.35
N ALA A 54 -0.10 20.64 18.96
CA ALA A 54 -0.82 21.89 18.78
C ALA A 54 -1.76 21.82 17.57
N ILE A 55 -1.29 21.27 16.47
CA ILE A 55 -2.09 21.08 15.25
C ILE A 55 -3.17 20.00 15.49
N VAL A 56 -2.82 18.88 16.12
CA VAL A 56 -3.78 17.81 16.43
C VAL A 56 -4.91 18.36 17.33
N LYS A 57 -4.58 19.19 18.33
CA LYS A 57 -5.60 19.84 19.17
C LYS A 57 -6.55 20.71 18.35
N GLN A 58 -6.04 21.54 17.44
CA GLN A 58 -6.87 22.39 16.57
C GLN A 58 -7.76 21.53 15.66
N LEU A 59 -7.24 20.44 15.08
CA LEU A 59 -8.03 19.51 14.27
C LEU A 59 -9.17 18.88 15.07
N VAL A 60 -8.94 18.49 16.32
CA VAL A 60 -9.97 17.95 17.21
C VAL A 60 -11.04 19.02 17.47
N ASP A 61 -10.64 20.27 17.77
CA ASP A 61 -11.56 21.36 18.04
C ASP A 61 -12.46 21.69 16.83
N VAL A 62 -11.91 21.70 15.62
CA VAL A 62 -12.70 21.89 14.39
C VAL A 62 -13.64 20.71 14.14
N ARG A 63 -13.12 19.49 14.22
CA ARG A 63 -13.87 18.27 13.86
C ARG A 63 -15.06 18.01 14.80
N LYS A 64 -14.91 18.26 16.10
CA LYS A 64 -16.02 18.05 17.05
C LYS A 64 -17.21 18.96 16.77
N HIS A 65 -16.96 20.17 16.25
CA HIS A 65 -18.01 21.13 15.90
C HIS A 65 -18.57 20.95 14.48
N ALA A 66 -17.75 20.39 13.57
CA ALA A 66 -18.16 20.11 12.20
C ALA A 66 -18.89 18.76 12.01
N GLY A 67 -19.14 18.01 13.10
CA GLY A 67 -19.83 16.71 13.03
C GLY A 67 -19.01 15.57 12.42
N MET A 68 -17.70 15.76 12.25
CA MET A 68 -16.79 14.75 11.66
C MET A 68 -16.20 13.81 12.73
N ILE A 69 -17.06 13.31 13.61
CA ILE A 69 -16.66 12.40 14.70
C ILE A 69 -16.88 10.96 14.24
N VAL A 70 -15.81 10.16 14.29
CA VAL A 70 -15.91 8.71 14.03
C VAL A 70 -16.73 8.04 15.14
N PRO A 71 -17.74 7.22 14.84
CA PRO A 71 -18.55 6.54 15.84
C PRO A 71 -17.72 5.71 16.83
N TRP A 72 -18.12 5.72 18.09
CA TRP A 72 -17.37 5.04 19.16
C TRP A 72 -17.08 3.55 18.88
N PRO A 73 -18.00 2.72 18.37
CA PRO A 73 -17.69 1.33 18.03
C PRO A 73 -16.56 1.20 17.00
N VAL A 74 -16.52 2.10 16.02
CA VAL A 74 -15.47 2.12 14.99
C VAL A 74 -14.12 2.51 15.61
N GLN A 75 -14.09 3.47 16.52
CA GLN A 75 -12.87 3.83 17.24
C GLN A 75 -12.32 2.66 18.06
N ARG A 76 -13.20 1.87 18.69
CA ARG A 76 -12.81 0.65 19.43
C ARG A 76 -12.17 -0.39 18.51
N VAL A 77 -12.77 -0.62 17.33
CA VAL A 77 -12.19 -1.53 16.32
C VAL A 77 -10.81 -1.06 15.87
N LEU A 78 -10.66 0.25 15.58
CA LEU A 78 -9.37 0.82 15.20
C LEU A 78 -8.31 0.62 16.29
N LYS A 79 -8.68 0.90 17.56
CA LYS A 79 -7.77 0.72 18.70
C LYS A 79 -7.29 -0.74 18.78
N THR A 80 -8.20 -1.70 18.77
CA THR A 80 -7.86 -3.13 18.82
C THR A 80 -6.94 -3.53 17.65
N ALA A 81 -7.23 -3.07 16.44
CA ALA A 81 -6.42 -3.40 15.26
C ALA A 81 -5.02 -2.75 15.30
N VAL A 82 -4.86 -1.59 15.94
CA VAL A 82 -3.54 -0.94 16.11
C VAL A 82 -2.71 -1.66 17.19
N GLU A 83 -3.35 -2.28 18.15
CA GLU A 83 -2.70 -3.02 19.26
C GLU A 83 -2.33 -4.46 18.87
N ASP A 84 -2.80 -4.96 17.74
CA ASP A 84 -2.51 -6.31 17.24
C ASP A 84 -1.51 -6.25 16.06
N ASP A 85 -0.24 -6.47 16.35
CA ASP A 85 0.80 -6.55 15.32
C ASP A 85 0.86 -7.93 14.62
N ALA A 86 0.28 -8.97 15.22
CA ALA A 86 0.38 -10.33 14.70
C ALA A 86 -0.33 -10.49 13.35
N HIS A 87 -1.56 -9.94 13.18
CA HIS A 87 -2.27 -9.99 11.92
C HIS A 87 -1.56 -9.17 10.82
N VAL A 88 -0.91 -8.06 11.20
CA VAL A 88 -0.13 -7.22 10.27
C VAL A 88 1.08 -7.99 9.75
N ALA A 89 1.83 -8.65 10.64
CA ALA A 89 2.99 -9.46 10.28
C ALA A 89 2.60 -10.62 9.35
N ALA A 90 1.52 -11.35 9.69
CA ALA A 90 1.02 -12.44 8.87
C ALA A 90 0.61 -11.96 7.46
N GLN A 91 -0.12 -10.85 7.35
CA GLN A 91 -0.55 -10.31 6.08
C GLN A 91 0.64 -9.76 5.26
N LYS A 92 1.60 -9.13 5.91
CA LYS A 92 2.85 -8.66 5.29
C LYS A 92 3.63 -9.82 4.67
N ALA A 93 3.74 -10.95 5.35
CA ALA A 93 4.40 -12.14 4.83
C ALA A 93 3.70 -12.68 3.56
N ILE A 94 2.37 -12.67 3.51
CA ILE A 94 1.60 -13.06 2.31
C ILE A 94 1.96 -12.15 1.13
N TYR A 95 1.93 -10.83 1.31
CA TYR A 95 2.26 -9.90 0.23
C TYR A 95 3.73 -9.99 -0.20
N ALA A 96 4.66 -10.20 0.72
CA ALA A 96 6.07 -10.39 0.41
C ALA A 96 6.28 -11.63 -0.48
N ARG A 97 5.64 -12.76 -0.15
CA ARG A 97 5.68 -13.99 -0.95
C ARG A 97 5.10 -13.76 -2.36
N ARG A 98 3.94 -13.11 -2.47
CA ARG A 98 3.30 -12.81 -3.76
C ARG A 98 4.17 -11.89 -4.62
N ARG A 99 4.80 -10.88 -4.01
CA ARG A 99 5.75 -10.00 -4.70
C ARG A 99 6.95 -10.79 -5.19
N ALA A 100 7.54 -11.63 -4.35
CA ALA A 100 8.69 -12.45 -4.69
C ALA A 100 8.40 -13.43 -5.85
N ALA A 101 7.15 -13.86 -6.03
CA ALA A 101 6.75 -14.69 -7.15
C ALA A 101 6.45 -13.88 -8.42
N LEU A 102 5.65 -12.81 -8.31
CA LEU A 102 5.13 -12.10 -9.48
C LEU A 102 6.13 -11.12 -10.09
N LYS A 103 6.94 -10.42 -9.27
CA LYS A 103 7.90 -9.44 -9.76
C LYS A 103 8.92 -10.05 -10.75
N PRO A 104 9.62 -11.15 -10.42
CA PRO A 104 10.55 -11.77 -11.37
C PRO A 104 9.88 -12.30 -12.64
N ALA A 105 8.64 -12.80 -12.54
CA ALA A 105 7.90 -13.27 -13.72
C ALA A 105 7.55 -12.13 -14.69
N LEU A 106 7.19 -10.97 -14.16
CA LEU A 106 6.99 -9.75 -14.97
C LEU A 106 8.30 -9.29 -15.60
N GLU A 107 9.40 -9.24 -14.83
CA GLU A 107 10.71 -8.84 -15.32
C GLU A 107 11.20 -9.78 -16.46
N ALA A 108 11.01 -11.09 -16.31
CA ALA A 108 11.30 -12.07 -17.35
C ALA A 108 10.43 -11.90 -18.61
N ALA A 109 9.20 -11.41 -18.47
CA ALA A 109 8.29 -11.06 -19.56
C ALA A 109 8.54 -9.63 -20.13
N GLY A 110 9.69 -9.02 -19.85
CA GLY A 110 10.10 -7.73 -20.40
C GLY A 110 9.49 -6.49 -19.74
N TRP A 111 8.97 -6.63 -18.50
CA TRP A 111 8.48 -5.49 -17.72
C TRP A 111 9.59 -4.92 -16.84
N ARG A 112 9.71 -3.62 -16.77
CA ARG A 112 10.46 -2.91 -15.73
C ARG A 112 9.51 -2.60 -14.57
N ILE A 113 9.96 -2.84 -13.34
CA ILE A 113 9.19 -2.55 -12.14
C ILE A 113 9.86 -1.39 -11.41
N ASP A 114 9.13 -0.30 -11.27
CA ASP A 114 9.62 0.93 -10.63
C ASP A 114 9.09 1.02 -9.18
N ASP A 115 9.94 1.45 -8.24
CA ASP A 115 9.60 1.85 -6.86
C ASP A 115 8.63 0.91 -6.13
N SER A 116 8.85 -0.40 -6.22
CA SER A 116 7.91 -1.42 -5.71
C SER A 116 8.51 -2.29 -4.60
N GLU A 117 9.30 -1.71 -3.70
CA GLU A 117 9.94 -2.41 -2.58
C GLU A 117 8.93 -2.84 -1.50
N ALA A 118 7.86 -2.06 -1.34
CA ALA A 118 6.84 -2.27 -0.32
C ALA A 118 5.41 -2.05 -0.87
N GLY A 119 4.41 -2.18 -0.02
CA GLY A 119 3.00 -1.90 -0.35
C GLY A 119 2.29 -3.07 -1.04
N LEU A 120 1.18 -2.76 -1.67
CA LEU A 120 0.21 -3.72 -2.21
C LEU A 120 0.23 -3.84 -3.73
N TYR A 121 1.08 -3.08 -4.39
CA TYR A 121 1.08 -2.93 -5.84
C TYR A 121 2.48 -3.06 -6.40
N LEU A 122 2.54 -3.47 -7.67
CA LEU A 122 3.69 -3.31 -8.54
C LEU A 122 3.36 -2.22 -9.55
N TRP A 123 4.29 -1.28 -9.73
CA TRP A 123 4.23 -0.24 -10.73
C TRP A 123 5.11 -0.64 -11.89
N ALA A 124 4.49 -1.08 -12.98
CA ALA A 124 5.17 -1.82 -14.06
C ALA A 124 5.03 -1.09 -15.39
N THR A 125 6.07 -1.15 -16.22
CA THR A 125 6.07 -0.57 -17.55
C THR A 125 6.84 -1.42 -18.56
N GLN A 126 6.40 -1.37 -19.83
CA GLN A 126 7.18 -1.84 -20.98
C GLN A 126 7.61 -0.68 -21.91
N GLY A 127 7.48 0.58 -21.44
CA GLY A 127 7.83 1.77 -22.22
C GLY A 127 6.83 2.12 -23.34
N ARG A 128 5.68 1.44 -23.39
CA ARG A 128 4.59 1.70 -24.32
C ARG A 128 3.37 2.28 -23.61
N PRO A 129 2.37 2.84 -24.33
CA PRO A 129 1.15 3.36 -23.73
C PRO A 129 0.48 2.34 -22.80
N CYS A 130 0.04 2.80 -21.63
CA CYS A 130 -0.52 1.91 -20.60
C CYS A 130 -1.75 1.13 -21.09
N ARG A 131 -2.54 1.69 -22.01
CA ARG A 131 -3.72 1.01 -22.57
C ARG A 131 -3.33 -0.21 -23.41
N GLU A 132 -2.30 -0.12 -24.23
CA GLU A 132 -1.75 -1.28 -24.97
C GLU A 132 -1.21 -2.35 -24.03
N SER A 133 -0.61 -1.92 -22.91
CA SER A 133 -0.15 -2.81 -21.86
C SER A 133 -1.29 -3.53 -21.15
N ILE A 134 -2.42 -2.83 -20.93
CA ILE A 134 -3.65 -3.42 -20.37
C ILE A 134 -4.22 -4.48 -21.32
N ASP A 135 -4.28 -4.19 -22.61
CA ASP A 135 -4.82 -5.13 -23.61
C ASP A 135 -3.96 -6.41 -23.66
N ALA A 136 -2.64 -6.29 -23.68
CA ALA A 136 -1.74 -7.44 -23.65
C ALA A 136 -1.86 -8.26 -22.36
N LEU A 137 -2.03 -7.63 -21.20
CA LEU A 137 -2.27 -8.33 -19.94
C LEU A 137 -3.65 -9.03 -19.93
N ALA A 138 -4.66 -8.39 -20.53
CA ALA A 138 -6.00 -8.95 -20.65
C ALA A 138 -6.02 -10.23 -21.52
N GLU A 139 -5.25 -10.30 -22.60
CA GLU A 139 -5.07 -11.51 -23.41
C GLU A 139 -4.50 -12.68 -22.59
N LEU A 140 -3.65 -12.36 -21.59
CA LEU A 140 -3.15 -13.34 -20.62
C LEU A 140 -4.15 -13.59 -19.48
N GLY A 141 -5.34 -12.94 -19.47
CA GLY A 141 -6.31 -13.02 -18.37
C GLY A 141 -5.80 -12.41 -17.08
N ILE A 142 -4.94 -11.40 -17.16
CA ILE A 142 -4.38 -10.64 -16.02
C ILE A 142 -5.04 -9.25 -15.99
N LEU A 143 -5.77 -8.96 -14.91
CA LEU A 143 -6.39 -7.66 -14.70
C LEU A 143 -5.42 -6.71 -14.00
N ALA A 144 -5.20 -5.54 -14.60
CA ALA A 144 -4.40 -4.45 -14.03
C ALA A 144 -5.12 -3.11 -14.18
N ALA A 145 -4.68 -2.08 -13.48
CA ALA A 145 -5.20 -0.73 -13.65
C ALA A 145 -4.22 0.10 -14.52
N PRO A 146 -4.73 0.85 -15.52
CA PRO A 146 -3.89 1.69 -16.35
C PRO A 146 -3.36 2.88 -15.55
N GLY A 147 -2.12 3.26 -15.82
CA GLY A 147 -1.41 4.27 -15.06
C GLY A 147 -1.87 5.69 -15.33
N ASP A 148 -2.51 5.96 -16.48
CA ASP A 148 -3.10 7.26 -16.82
C ASP A 148 -4.18 7.71 -15.81
N PHE A 149 -4.78 6.78 -15.05
CA PHE A 149 -5.66 7.11 -13.92
C PHE A 149 -4.96 7.90 -12.81
N TYR A 150 -3.63 7.87 -12.76
CA TYR A 150 -2.79 8.50 -11.73
C TYR A 150 -2.06 9.75 -12.26
N GLY A 151 -2.38 10.18 -13.48
CA GLY A 151 -1.83 11.38 -14.11
C GLY A 151 -0.84 11.06 -15.23
N VAL A 152 -0.36 12.11 -15.89
CA VAL A 152 0.49 12.06 -17.10
C VAL A 152 1.75 11.20 -16.90
N ALA A 153 2.38 11.28 -15.72
CA ALA A 153 3.56 10.47 -15.39
C ALA A 153 3.29 8.95 -15.42
N GLY A 154 2.02 8.55 -15.35
CA GLY A 154 1.60 7.15 -15.41
C GLY A 154 1.25 6.61 -16.79
N GLU A 155 1.28 7.43 -17.84
CA GLU A 155 0.78 7.05 -19.17
C GLU A 155 1.45 5.82 -19.79
N GLN A 156 2.65 5.45 -19.35
CA GLN A 156 3.38 4.27 -19.80
C GLN A 156 3.42 3.14 -18.74
N HIS A 157 2.68 3.27 -17.67
CA HIS A 157 2.69 2.31 -16.56
C HIS A 157 1.35 1.62 -16.37
N VAL A 158 1.39 0.47 -15.72
CA VAL A 158 0.21 -0.22 -15.20
C VAL A 158 0.43 -0.52 -13.71
N ARG A 159 -0.66 -0.51 -12.95
CA ARG A 159 -0.64 -0.90 -11.54
C ARG A 159 -1.18 -2.32 -11.39
N ILE A 160 -0.34 -3.23 -10.94
CA ILE A 160 -0.69 -4.63 -10.71
C ILE A 160 -0.83 -4.87 -9.20
N ALA A 161 -1.95 -5.44 -8.77
CA ALA A 161 -2.27 -5.63 -7.36
C ALA A 161 -1.79 -7.00 -6.85
N LEU A 162 -1.20 -7.01 -5.64
CA LEU A 162 -0.83 -8.22 -4.90
C LEU A 162 -1.98 -8.75 -4.02
N THR A 163 -3.15 -8.13 -4.10
CA THR A 163 -4.31 -8.46 -3.25
C THR A 163 -5.14 -9.62 -3.78
N ALA A 164 -4.85 -10.16 -4.96
CA ALA A 164 -5.46 -11.37 -5.48
C ALA A 164 -5.08 -12.60 -4.63
N THR A 165 -5.82 -13.70 -4.75
CA THR A 165 -5.50 -14.95 -4.05
C THR A 165 -4.19 -15.57 -4.56
N ASP A 166 -3.59 -16.46 -3.78
CA ASP A 166 -2.33 -17.10 -4.16
C ASP A 166 -2.48 -17.88 -5.48
N GLU A 167 -3.60 -18.58 -5.68
CA GLU A 167 -3.89 -19.33 -6.93
C GLU A 167 -3.92 -18.41 -8.17
N ARG A 168 -4.44 -17.19 -8.00
CA ARG A 168 -4.48 -16.20 -9.10
C ARG A 168 -3.10 -15.62 -9.39
N ILE A 169 -2.30 -15.38 -8.36
CA ILE A 169 -0.90 -14.95 -8.52
C ILE A 169 -0.10 -16.03 -9.24
N ASP A 170 -0.22 -17.29 -8.80
CA ASP A 170 0.46 -18.44 -9.44
C ASP A 170 0.02 -18.63 -10.89
N ALA A 171 -1.28 -18.43 -11.18
CA ALA A 171 -1.79 -18.48 -12.55
C ALA A 171 -1.21 -17.36 -13.42
N ALA A 172 -1.08 -16.15 -12.88
CA ALA A 172 -0.45 -15.02 -13.59
C ALA A 172 1.04 -15.31 -13.89
N VAL A 173 1.78 -15.81 -12.89
CA VAL A 173 3.19 -16.21 -13.06
C VAL A 173 3.33 -17.23 -14.20
N ARG A 174 2.53 -18.32 -14.17
CA ARG A 174 2.59 -19.34 -15.23
C ARG A 174 2.30 -18.77 -16.64
N ARG A 175 1.34 -17.87 -16.76
CA ARG A 175 0.94 -17.27 -18.05
C ARG A 175 2.00 -16.31 -18.58
N LEU A 176 2.65 -15.54 -17.69
CA LEU A 176 3.75 -14.65 -18.06
C LEU A 176 5.01 -15.41 -18.50
N THR A 177 5.21 -16.64 -18.00
CA THR A 177 6.40 -17.46 -18.31
C THR A 177 6.17 -18.49 -19.41
N ALA A 178 4.95 -18.67 -19.90
CA ALA A 178 4.60 -19.62 -20.94
C ALA A 178 4.71 -19.04 -22.38
N GLY A 179 4.94 -17.76 -22.53
CA GLY A 179 5.19 -17.07 -23.80
C GLY A 179 6.64 -16.73 -23.93
#